data_8789ab4cedb981fb7f74910c74dfc1fc
#
_entry.id   8789ab4cedb981fb7f74910c74dfc1fc
#
_cell.length_a   1.000
_cell.length_b   1.000
_cell.length_c   1.000
_cell.angle_alpha   90.00
_cell.angle_beta   90.00
_cell.angle_gamma   90.00
#
_symmetry.space_group_name_H-M   'P 1'
#
loop_
_entity.id
_entity.type
_entity.pdbx_description
1 polymer ?
#
loop_
_entity_poly.entity_id
_entity_poly.type
_entity_poly.pdbx_seq_one_letter_code
_entity_poly.pdbx_strand_id
1 'polypeptide(L)' 'SPDDEGIKSMARALESAFAQIGITKIESIGETLNPMFHNAIQVVECPDKQSNTIVEEMQTGYMFGDTVLRTAMVIVAK' A
#
# COMPACT_ATOMS: atom_id res chain seq x y z
N SER A 1 -15.30 4.00 -17.02
CA SER A 1 -14.97 4.00 -18.44
C SER A 1 -14.35 2.65 -18.84
N PRO A 2 -14.38 2.28 -20.12
CA PRO A 2 -13.76 1.03 -20.56
C PRO A 2 -12.27 0.95 -20.24
N ASP A 3 -11.59 2.08 -20.24
CA ASP A 3 -10.15 2.13 -19.93
C ASP A 3 -9.89 1.79 -18.46
N ASP A 4 -10.78 2.23 -17.59
CA ASP A 4 -10.65 1.93 -16.15
C ASP A 4 -10.82 0.44 -15.89
N GLU A 5 -11.74 -0.20 -16.58
CA GLU A 5 -11.94 -1.64 -16.44
C GLU A 5 -10.73 -2.43 -16.94
N GLY A 6 -10.14 -2.01 -18.05
CA GLY A 6 -8.93 -2.63 -18.56
C GLY A 6 -7.77 -2.53 -17.60
N ILE A 7 -7.57 -1.37 -17.01
CA ILE A 7 -6.51 -1.14 -16.02
C ILE A 7 -6.73 -2.01 -14.78
N LYS A 8 -7.96 -2.09 -14.29
CA LYS A 8 -8.28 -2.92 -13.12
C LYS A 8 -8.03 -4.40 -13.40
N SER A 9 -8.37 -4.88 -14.58
CA SER A 9 -8.14 -6.26 -14.96
C SER A 9 -6.65 -6.59 -15.03
N MET A 10 -5.84 -5.68 -15.54
CA MET A 10 -4.38 -5.85 -15.59
C MET A 10 -3.79 -5.91 -14.19
N ALA A 11 -4.24 -5.03 -13.28
CA ALA A 11 -3.77 -5.02 -11.90
C ALA A 11 -4.09 -6.33 -11.19
N ARG A 12 -5.28 -6.87 -11.39
CA ARG A 12 -5.67 -8.15 -10.80
C ARG A 12 -4.81 -9.30 -11.32
N ALA A 13 -4.50 -9.31 -12.61
CA ALA A 13 -3.65 -10.34 -13.19
C ALA A 13 -2.24 -10.32 -12.57
N LEU A 14 -1.68 -9.14 -12.37
CA LEU A 14 -0.37 -8.99 -11.74
C LEU A 14 -0.39 -9.45 -10.29
N GLU A 15 -1.41 -9.08 -9.55
CA GLU A 15 -1.55 -9.49 -8.14
C GLU A 15 -1.68 -11.01 -8.03
N SER A 16 -2.42 -11.64 -8.93
CA SER A 16 -2.55 -13.09 -8.95
C SER A 16 -1.22 -13.77 -9.23
N ALA A 17 -0.44 -13.25 -10.18
CA ALA A 17 0.87 -13.78 -10.49
C ALA A 17 1.82 -13.69 -9.29
N PHE A 18 1.83 -12.55 -8.60
CA PHE A 18 2.64 -12.37 -7.40
C PHE A 18 2.22 -13.32 -6.28
N ALA A 19 0.93 -13.51 -6.09
CA ALA A 19 0.42 -14.43 -5.07
C ALA A 19 0.88 -15.88 -5.34
N GLN A 20 0.95 -16.30 -6.60
CA GLN A 20 1.37 -17.65 -6.96
C GLN A 20 2.84 -17.92 -6.56
N ILE A 21 3.68 -16.91 -6.58
CA ILE A 21 5.09 -17.05 -6.19
C ILE A 21 5.35 -16.64 -4.75
N GLY A 22 4.28 -16.33 -3.98
CA GLY A 22 4.39 -16.01 -2.56
C GLY A 22 4.62 -14.55 -2.25
N ILE A 23 4.56 -13.67 -3.25
CA ILE A 23 4.67 -12.22 -3.05
C ILE A 23 3.29 -11.66 -2.74
N THR A 24 3.18 -10.90 -1.65
CA THR A 24 1.93 -10.25 -1.25
C THR A 24 2.12 -8.75 -1.16
N LYS A 25 1.02 -8.04 -1.43
CA LYS A 25 0.98 -6.59 -1.34
C LYS A 25 0.79 -6.16 0.11
N ILE A 26 1.54 -5.16 0.56
CA ILE A 26 1.39 -4.61 1.90
C ILE A 26 0.15 -3.70 1.93
N GLU A 27 -0.78 -3.97 2.85
CA GLU A 27 -1.93 -3.11 3.06
C GLU A 27 -1.48 -1.80 3.69
N SER A 28 -1.97 -0.68 3.17
CA SER A 28 -1.54 0.64 3.60
C SER A 28 -2.69 1.58 3.90
N ILE A 29 -3.53 1.88 2.93
CA ILE A 29 -4.60 2.89 3.07
C ILE A 29 -5.57 2.50 4.20
N GLY A 30 -5.81 3.43 5.13
CA GLY A 30 -6.71 3.21 6.24
C GLY A 30 -6.08 2.47 7.42
N GLU A 31 -4.87 1.97 7.26
CA GLU A 31 -4.15 1.27 8.32
C GLU A 31 -3.35 2.25 9.16
N THR A 32 -3.02 1.84 10.38
CA THR A 32 -2.10 2.60 11.22
C THR A 32 -0.67 2.37 10.73
N LEU A 33 0.13 3.43 10.70
CA LEU A 33 1.53 3.33 10.27
C LEU A 33 2.28 2.26 11.07
N ASN A 34 2.94 1.37 10.36
CA ASN A 34 3.82 0.37 10.95
C ASN A 34 5.20 0.53 10.30
N PRO A 35 6.21 1.03 11.06
CA PRO A 35 7.54 1.29 10.48
C PRO A 35 8.22 0.07 9.86
N MET A 36 7.79 -1.14 10.22
CA MET A 36 8.33 -2.36 9.63
C MET A 36 7.89 -2.56 8.18
N PHE A 37 6.71 -2.04 7.83
CA PHE A 37 6.09 -2.26 6.51
C PHE A 37 5.91 -0.98 5.73
N HIS A 38 5.88 0.16 6.40
CA HIS A 38 5.55 1.45 5.79
C HIS A 38 6.66 2.46 6.03
N ASN A 39 6.88 3.32 5.05
CA ASN A 39 7.79 4.45 5.17
C ASN A 39 6.97 5.73 4.98
N ALA A 40 6.77 6.47 6.05
CA ALA A 40 6.03 7.73 6.01
C ALA A 40 6.94 8.81 5.40
N ILE A 41 6.63 9.22 4.18
CA ILE A 41 7.43 10.23 3.47
C ILE A 41 6.87 11.63 3.66
N GLN A 42 5.64 11.73 4.17
CA GLN A 42 5.00 13.02 4.42
C GLN A 42 3.93 12.84 5.48
N VAL A 43 3.74 13.90 6.28
CA VAL A 43 2.68 13.97 7.28
C VAL A 43 1.78 15.14 6.92
N VAL A 44 0.47 14.91 6.89
CA VAL A 44 -0.51 15.95 6.55
C VAL A 44 -1.53 16.08 7.66
N GLU A 45 -2.08 17.27 7.81
CA GLU A 45 -3.16 17.48 8.75
C GLU A 45 -4.45 16.91 8.17
N CYS A 46 -5.06 16.00 8.92
CA CYS A 46 -6.31 15.38 8.53
C CYS A 46 -7.15 15.17 9.78
N PRO A 47 -7.93 16.21 10.18
CA PRO A 47 -8.65 16.15 11.47
C PRO A 47 -9.67 15.02 11.54
N ASP A 48 -10.12 14.51 10.40
CA ASP A 48 -11.08 13.41 10.35
C ASP A 48 -10.44 12.04 10.60
N LYS A 49 -9.12 11.98 10.68
CA LYS A 49 -8.39 10.72 10.85
C LYS A 49 -7.57 10.76 12.13
N GLN A 50 -7.37 9.60 12.72
CA GLN A 50 -6.48 9.47 13.87
C GLN A 50 -5.04 9.69 13.44
N SER A 51 -4.21 10.14 14.38
CA SER A 51 -2.77 10.31 14.14
C SER A 51 -2.16 9.00 13.64
N ASN A 52 -1.23 9.11 12.69
CA ASN A 52 -0.53 7.98 12.07
C ASN A 52 -1.41 7.07 11.21
N THR A 53 -2.64 7.49 10.88
CA THR A 53 -3.44 6.76 9.91
C THR A 53 -2.91 7.07 8.51
N ILE A 54 -2.70 6.02 7.73
CA ILE A 54 -2.24 6.17 6.35
C ILE A 54 -3.39 6.69 5.49
N VAL A 55 -3.20 7.87 4.92
CA VAL A 55 -4.22 8.53 4.11
C VAL A 55 -3.97 8.35 2.62
N GLU A 56 -2.72 8.09 2.23
CA GLU A 56 -2.38 7.91 0.83
C GLU A 56 -1.16 6.99 0.72
N GLU A 57 -1.15 6.18 -0.33
CA GLU A 57 -0.01 5.31 -0.66
C GLU A 57 0.64 5.81 -1.94
N MET A 58 1.88 6.26 -1.84
CA MET A 58 2.62 6.77 -2.99
C MET A 58 3.33 5.66 -3.75
N GLN A 59 3.74 4.61 -3.05
CA GLN A 59 4.40 3.46 -3.65
C GLN A 59 4.00 2.21 -2.90
N THR A 60 3.53 1.21 -3.64
CA THR A 60 3.10 -0.06 -3.05
C THR A 60 4.30 -0.85 -2.52
N GLY A 61 4.17 -1.36 -1.29
CA GLY A 61 5.16 -2.27 -0.73
C GLY A 61 4.80 -3.72 -0.97
N TYR A 62 5.79 -4.58 -0.94
CA TYR A 62 5.62 -6.02 -1.19
C TYR A 62 6.39 -6.84 -0.18
N MET A 63 5.84 -8.01 0.13
CA MET A 63 6.46 -9.01 1.00
C MET A 63 6.56 -10.34 0.27
N PHE A 64 7.59 -11.11 0.62
CA PHE A 64 7.71 -12.51 0.22
C PHE A 64 7.74 -13.35 1.49
N GLY A 65 6.64 -14.06 1.76
CA GLY A 65 6.49 -14.73 3.04
C GLY A 65 6.57 -13.73 4.19
N ASP A 66 7.53 -13.89 5.08
CA ASP A 66 7.76 -12.99 6.21
C ASP A 66 8.80 -11.90 5.91
N THR A 67 9.32 -11.86 4.70
CA THR A 67 10.38 -10.92 4.32
C THR A 67 9.79 -9.74 3.58
N VAL A 68 10.09 -8.52 4.05
CA VAL A 68 9.69 -7.30 3.35
C VAL A 68 10.67 -7.05 2.21
N LEU A 69 10.16 -7.14 0.98
CA LEU A 69 10.97 -6.86 -0.22
C LEU A 69 11.13 -5.36 -0.43
N ARG A 70 10.07 -4.61 -0.17
CA ARG A 70 10.04 -3.16 -0.32
C ARG A 70 8.93 -2.61 0.58
N THR A 71 9.26 -1.63 1.38
CA THR A 71 8.25 -0.96 2.21
C THR A 71 7.35 -0.08 1.34
N ALA A 72 6.11 0.10 1.78
CA ALA A 72 5.20 1.03 1.12
C ALA A 72 5.58 2.46 1.49
N MET A 73 5.64 3.34 0.50
CA MET A 73 5.80 4.78 0.74
C MET A 73 4.43 5.40 0.91
N VAL A 74 4.19 6.01 2.06
CA VAL A 74 2.86 6.46 2.43
C VAL A 74 2.87 7.88 2.98
N ILE A 75 1.70 8.49 2.98
CA ILE A 75 1.43 9.76 3.64
C ILE A 75 0.48 9.48 4.79
N VAL A 76 0.80 9.99 5.95
CA VAL A 76 0.03 9.72 7.16
C VAL A 76 -0.63 10.99 7.71
N ALA A 77 -1.70 10.81 8.48
CA ALA A 77 -2.35 11.88 9.20
C ALA A 77 -1.51 12.27 10.42
N LYS A 78 -1.44 13.56 10.64
CA LYS A 78 -0.71 14.10 11.78
C LYS A 78 -1.42 13.83 13.09
#